data_caade15c27cc3f4a2951c9c6ae250751
#
_entry.id   caade15c27cc3f4a2951c9c6ae250751
#
_cell.length_a   1.000
_cell.length_b   1.000
_cell.length_c   1.000
_cell.angle_alpha   90.00
_cell.angle_beta   90.00
_cell.angle_gamma   90.00
#
_symmetry.space_group_name_H-M   'P 1'
#
loop_
_entity.id
_entity.type
_entity.pdbx_description
1 polymer ?
#
loop_
_entity_poly.entity_id
_entity_poly.type
_entity_poly.pdbx_seq_one_letter_code
_entity_poly.pdbx_strand_id
1 'polypeptide(L)'
;MLIKNQIYEAEITDYTAEGQGVAHIEGCAVFIPNAVAGEKVRVRVEKAQKTWAAGKIVEILEKSPHRVNRECEVAKLCGGCDFWHMDYAEETRLKAERVKNCLNRIGGENLAEVPILAAPDCHGYRNKAQYPLSLIHISEPTRHAQIS
;
A
#
# COMPACT_ATOMS: atom_id res chain seq x y z
N MET A 1 5.19 16.96 18.12
CA MET A 1 6.20 16.34 17.25
C MET A 1 6.25 14.84 17.55
N LEU A 2 6.04 14.01 16.57
CA LEU A 2 5.94 12.55 16.77
C LEU A 2 7.29 11.97 17.23
N ILE A 3 7.22 11.02 18.15
CA ILE A 3 8.40 10.39 18.76
C ILE A 3 8.60 9.00 18.15
N LYS A 4 9.82 8.71 17.72
CA LYS A 4 10.20 7.39 17.21
C LYS A 4 9.91 6.28 18.23
N ASN A 5 9.40 5.15 17.76
CA ASN A 5 9.00 3.97 18.52
C ASN A 5 7.76 4.15 19.42
N GLN A 6 7.16 5.33 19.47
CA GLN A 6 5.90 5.55 20.15
C GLN A 6 4.72 5.09 19.31
N ILE A 7 3.64 4.65 19.99
CA ILE A 7 2.41 4.19 19.36
C ILE A 7 1.37 5.30 19.46
N TYR A 8 0.70 5.59 18.33
CA TYR A 8 -0.38 6.55 18.21
C TYR A 8 -1.60 5.89 17.60
N GLU A 9 -2.78 6.37 17.96
CA GLU A 9 -4.02 6.02 17.26
C GLU A 9 -4.23 7.00 16.11
N ALA A 10 -4.63 6.49 14.95
CA ALA A 10 -4.83 7.27 13.76
C ALA A 10 -5.92 6.67 12.86
N GLU A 11 -6.62 7.54 12.17
CA GLU A 11 -7.55 7.17 11.09
C GLU A 11 -6.85 7.35 9.75
N ILE A 12 -7.00 6.36 8.89
CA ILE A 12 -6.46 6.39 7.52
C ILE A 12 -7.44 7.14 6.64
N THR A 13 -7.02 8.27 6.12
CA THR A 13 -7.89 9.21 5.37
C THR A 13 -7.62 9.21 3.87
N ASP A 14 -6.42 8.80 3.44
CA ASP A 14 -6.01 8.90 2.04
C ASP A 14 -4.92 7.85 1.73
N TYR A 15 -4.41 7.87 0.50
CA TYR A 15 -3.33 7.02 0.02
C TYR A 15 -2.22 7.83 -0.66
N THR A 16 -1.00 7.35 -0.58
CA THR A 16 0.09 7.81 -1.45
C THR A 16 -0.06 7.25 -2.87
N ALA A 17 0.78 7.75 -3.78
CA ALA A 17 0.86 7.23 -5.15
C ALA A 17 1.25 5.74 -5.19
N GLU A 18 1.97 5.26 -4.21
CA GLU A 18 2.43 3.87 -4.06
C GLU A 18 1.41 3.00 -3.29
N GLY A 19 0.25 3.56 -2.88
CA GLY A 19 -0.80 2.83 -2.16
C GLY A 19 -0.56 2.66 -0.67
N GLN A 20 0.36 3.40 -0.08
CA GLN A 20 0.48 3.47 1.37
C GLN A 20 -0.66 4.32 1.93
N GLY A 21 -1.27 3.89 3.03
CA GLY A 21 -2.25 4.72 3.72
C GLY A 21 -1.62 5.98 4.31
N VAL A 22 -2.40 7.06 4.32
CA VAL A 22 -2.03 8.35 4.90
C VAL A 22 -2.93 8.65 6.08
N ALA A 23 -2.32 8.97 7.21
CA ALA A 23 -3.00 9.50 8.39
C ALA A 23 -2.39 10.84 8.78
N HIS A 24 -3.13 11.62 9.56
CA HIS A 24 -2.63 12.86 10.15
C HIS A 24 -2.65 12.77 11.66
N ILE A 25 -1.48 12.89 12.29
CA ILE A 25 -1.30 12.84 13.74
C ILE A 25 -0.60 14.14 14.17
N GLU A 26 -1.22 14.91 15.06
CA GLU A 26 -0.68 16.20 15.52
C GLU A 26 -0.25 17.15 14.36
N GLY A 27 -1.02 17.14 13.25
CA GLY A 27 -0.71 17.96 12.06
C GLY A 27 0.43 17.44 11.20
N CYS A 28 1.00 16.27 11.51
CA CYS A 28 2.05 15.62 10.76
C CYS A 28 1.46 14.50 9.90
N ALA A 29 1.79 14.45 8.60
CA ALA A 29 1.40 13.34 7.74
C ALA A 29 2.21 12.08 8.09
N VAL A 30 1.51 10.96 8.25
CA VAL A 30 2.12 9.67 8.57
C VAL A 30 1.80 8.67 7.47
N PHE A 31 2.83 8.12 6.86
CA PHE A 31 2.72 7.12 5.80
C PHE A 31 2.80 5.72 6.39
N ILE A 32 1.81 4.89 6.08
CA ILE A 32 1.60 3.61 6.73
C ILE A 32 1.38 2.53 5.67
N PRO A 33 2.37 1.65 5.45
CA PRO A 33 2.20 0.52 4.53
C PRO A 33 1.08 -0.42 4.97
N ASN A 34 0.41 -1.03 3.99
CA ASN A 34 -0.66 -2.01 4.19
C ASN A 34 -1.88 -1.48 4.97
N ALA A 35 -2.10 -0.18 5.00
CA ALA A 35 -3.29 0.43 5.58
C ALA A 35 -4.36 0.66 4.51
N VAL A 36 -5.63 0.60 4.88
CA VAL A 36 -6.78 0.86 4.00
C VAL A 36 -7.51 2.10 4.50
N ALA A 37 -7.94 2.97 3.59
CA ALA A 37 -8.70 4.16 3.95
C ALA A 37 -9.99 3.80 4.72
N GLY A 38 -10.33 4.61 5.72
CA GLY A 38 -11.44 4.37 6.63
C GLY A 38 -11.13 3.43 7.80
N GLU A 39 -9.88 2.97 7.94
CA GLU A 39 -9.46 2.19 9.11
C GLU A 39 -9.04 3.10 10.26
N LYS A 40 -9.35 2.66 11.49
CA LYS A 40 -8.70 3.18 12.69
C LYS A 40 -7.65 2.18 13.16
N VAL A 41 -6.43 2.65 13.32
CA VAL A 41 -5.27 1.80 13.59
C VAL A 41 -4.40 2.36 14.70
N ARG A 42 -3.69 1.47 15.39
CA ARG A 42 -2.54 1.82 16.20
C ARG A 42 -1.28 1.69 15.39
N VAL A 43 -0.55 2.79 15.27
CA VAL A 43 0.63 2.92 14.44
C VAL A 43 1.85 3.17 15.32
N ARG A 44 2.87 2.35 15.18
CA ARG A 44 4.18 2.62 15.76
C ARG A 44 5.00 3.44 14.77
N VAL A 45 5.46 4.60 15.20
CA VAL A 45 6.33 5.47 14.41
C VAL A 45 7.71 4.86 14.29
N GLU A 46 8.14 4.54 13.08
CA GLU A 46 9.49 4.01 12.79
C GLU A 46 10.47 5.11 12.44
N LYS A 47 9.99 6.14 11.74
CA LYS A 47 10.79 7.31 11.34
C LYS A 47 9.95 8.57 11.52
N ALA A 48 10.49 9.55 12.20
CA ALA A 48 9.87 10.87 12.36
C ALA A 48 10.77 11.95 11.76
N GLN A 49 10.17 12.83 10.96
CA GLN A 49 10.77 14.03 10.41
C GLN A 49 9.97 15.25 10.85
N LYS A 50 10.42 16.44 10.51
CA LYS A 50 9.77 17.69 10.92
C LYS A 50 8.33 17.82 10.37
N THR A 51 8.07 17.35 9.15
CA THR A 51 6.80 17.53 8.42
C THR A 51 6.07 16.23 8.12
N TRP A 52 6.73 15.07 8.24
CA TRP A 52 6.15 13.77 7.96
C TRP A 52 6.76 12.67 8.83
N ALA A 53 6.08 11.57 8.94
CA ALA A 53 6.57 10.36 9.60
C ALA A 53 6.23 9.11 8.77
N ALA A 54 6.95 8.04 9.02
CA ALA A 54 6.61 6.71 8.55
C ALA A 54 6.32 5.81 9.75
N GLY A 55 5.30 5.01 9.66
CA GLY A 55 4.89 4.11 10.72
C GLY A 55 4.43 2.76 10.20
N LYS A 56 4.29 1.82 11.11
CA LYS A 56 3.81 0.46 10.86
C LYS A 56 2.60 0.16 11.72
N ILE A 57 1.59 -0.47 11.16
CA ILE A 57 0.41 -0.95 11.89
C ILE A 57 0.85 -1.95 12.96
N VAL A 58 0.45 -1.69 14.19
CA VAL A 58 0.58 -2.61 15.33
C VAL A 58 -0.73 -3.36 15.52
N GLU A 59 -1.85 -2.64 15.39
CA GLU A 59 -3.20 -3.16 15.60
C GLU A 59 -4.20 -2.40 14.74
N ILE A 60 -5.20 -3.10 14.22
CA ILE A 60 -6.34 -2.50 13.53
C ILE A 60 -7.51 -2.49 14.52
N LEU A 61 -7.95 -1.31 14.93
CA LEU A 61 -9.04 -1.11 15.87
C LEU A 61 -10.40 -1.24 15.17
N GLU A 62 -10.53 -0.56 14.04
CA GLU A 62 -11.71 -0.63 13.17
C GLU A 62 -11.26 -0.93 11.74
N LYS A 63 -11.79 -2.00 11.16
CA LYS A 63 -11.46 -2.40 9.79
C LYS A 63 -12.29 -1.62 8.78
N SER A 64 -11.68 -1.22 7.68
CA SER A 64 -12.40 -0.75 6.49
C SER A 64 -13.21 -1.89 5.86
N PRO A 65 -14.39 -1.62 5.27
CA PRO A 65 -15.13 -2.60 4.48
C PRO A 65 -14.34 -3.12 3.27
N HIS A 66 -13.38 -2.34 2.79
CA HIS A 66 -12.50 -2.68 1.67
C HIS A 66 -11.29 -3.53 2.06
N ARG A 67 -11.11 -3.81 3.35
CA ARG A 67 -10.03 -4.72 3.78
C ARG A 67 -10.41 -6.15 3.53
N VAL A 68 -9.55 -6.83 2.76
CA VAL A 68 -9.67 -8.27 2.52
C VAL A 68 -8.54 -9.03 3.22
N ASN A 69 -8.87 -10.23 3.68
CA ASN A 69 -7.89 -11.17 4.21
C ASN A 69 -7.62 -12.21 3.13
N ARG A 70 -6.60 -11.98 2.31
CA ARG A 70 -6.22 -12.93 1.26
C ARG A 70 -5.14 -13.86 1.80
N GLU A 71 -5.35 -15.15 1.63
CA GLU A 71 -4.39 -16.18 2.02
C GLU A 71 -3.23 -16.23 1.03
N CYS A 72 -2.07 -15.80 1.48
CA CYS A 72 -0.82 -15.97 0.76
C CYS A 72 0.28 -16.17 1.79
N GLU A 73 0.85 -17.37 1.84
CA GLU A 73 1.86 -17.76 2.82
C GLU A 73 3.11 -16.88 2.76
N VAL A 74 3.44 -16.38 1.58
CA VAL A 74 4.64 -15.58 1.34
C VAL A 74 4.40 -14.06 1.29
N ALA A 75 3.16 -13.58 1.48
CA ALA A 75 2.81 -12.17 1.33
C ALA A 75 3.67 -11.22 2.18
N LYS A 76 4.07 -11.65 3.38
CA LYS A 76 4.90 -10.84 4.29
C LYS A 76 6.36 -10.74 3.87
N LEU A 77 6.84 -11.65 3.02
CA LEU A 77 8.24 -11.79 2.64
C LEU A 77 8.48 -11.45 1.17
N CYS A 78 7.48 -11.70 0.33
CA CYS A 78 7.61 -11.62 -1.12
C CYS A 78 7.69 -10.20 -1.66
N GLY A 79 6.93 -9.23 -1.07
CA GLY A 79 6.91 -7.84 -1.57
C GLY A 79 6.36 -7.66 -2.98
N GLY A 80 5.79 -8.70 -3.60
CA GLY A 80 5.32 -8.65 -5.00
C GLY A 80 3.90 -8.09 -5.18
N CYS A 81 3.17 -7.80 -4.09
CA CYS A 81 1.78 -7.35 -4.13
C CYS A 81 1.56 -6.17 -3.19
N ASP A 82 1.53 -4.95 -3.74
CA ASP A 82 1.33 -3.73 -2.94
C ASP A 82 -0.10 -3.58 -2.43
N PHE A 83 -1.10 -4.09 -3.17
CA PHE A 83 -2.54 -3.94 -2.88
C PHE A 83 -3.21 -5.21 -2.37
N TRP A 84 -2.43 -6.19 -1.89
CA TRP A 84 -2.95 -7.49 -1.47
C TRP A 84 -3.96 -7.42 -0.31
N HIS A 85 -3.89 -6.37 0.47
CA HIS A 85 -4.68 -6.15 1.68
C HIS A 85 -6.02 -5.45 1.44
N MET A 86 -6.31 -4.99 0.21
CA MET A 86 -7.58 -4.33 -0.14
C MET A 86 -8.32 -5.08 -1.25
N ASP A 87 -9.63 -4.84 -1.38
CA ASP A 87 -10.43 -5.41 -2.45
C ASP A 87 -10.10 -4.77 -3.81
N TYR A 88 -10.50 -5.44 -4.87
CA TYR A 88 -10.18 -4.99 -6.22
C TYR A 88 -10.95 -3.73 -6.64
N ALA A 89 -12.13 -3.51 -6.06
CA ALA A 89 -12.91 -2.30 -6.32
C ALA A 89 -12.19 -1.06 -5.77
N GLU A 90 -11.67 -1.13 -4.56
CA GLU A 90 -10.88 -0.05 -3.96
C GLU A 90 -9.55 0.16 -4.69
N GLU A 91 -8.87 -0.92 -5.08
CA GLU A 91 -7.65 -0.84 -5.88
C GLU A 91 -7.88 -0.11 -7.21
N THR A 92 -8.95 -0.44 -7.92
CA THR A 92 -9.29 0.22 -9.20
C THR A 92 -9.69 1.68 -8.98
N ARG A 93 -10.47 1.98 -7.94
CA ARG A 93 -10.83 3.35 -7.56
C ARG A 93 -9.58 4.20 -7.30
N LEU A 94 -8.65 3.68 -6.51
CA LEU A 94 -7.38 4.36 -6.19
C LEU A 94 -6.54 4.64 -7.44
N LYS A 95 -6.45 3.68 -8.35
CA LYS A 95 -5.73 3.84 -9.63
C LYS A 95 -6.36 4.89 -10.53
N ALA A 96 -7.69 4.91 -10.63
CA ALA A 96 -8.42 5.94 -11.38
C ALA A 96 -8.20 7.34 -10.77
N GLU A 97 -8.30 7.45 -9.45
CA GLU A 97 -8.06 8.69 -8.72
C GLU A 97 -6.64 9.23 -8.90
N ARG A 98 -5.64 8.35 -8.88
CA ARG A 98 -4.25 8.71 -9.15
C ARG A 98 -4.08 9.32 -10.54
N VAL A 99 -4.65 8.70 -11.57
CA VAL A 99 -4.59 9.23 -12.95
C VAL A 99 -5.30 10.57 -13.05
N LYS A 100 -6.50 10.70 -12.48
CA LYS A 100 -7.25 11.96 -12.42
C LYS A 100 -6.42 13.07 -11.77
N ASN A 101 -5.82 12.79 -10.61
CA ASN A 101 -5.02 13.77 -9.89
C ASN A 101 -3.76 14.20 -10.68
N CYS A 102 -3.12 13.26 -11.38
CA CYS A 102 -1.98 13.60 -12.26
C CYS A 102 -2.41 14.49 -13.42
N LEU A 103 -3.49 14.16 -14.12
CA LEU A 103 -4.00 14.95 -15.24
C LEU A 103 -4.45 16.35 -14.78
N ASN A 104 -5.16 16.46 -13.65
CA ASN A 104 -5.63 17.74 -13.16
C ASN A 104 -4.49 18.62 -12.62
N ARG A 105 -3.56 18.06 -11.82
CA ARG A 105 -2.50 18.86 -11.16
C ARG A 105 -1.33 19.17 -12.09
N ILE A 106 -0.94 18.24 -12.93
CA ILE A 106 0.26 18.36 -13.79
C ILE A 106 -0.17 18.71 -15.22
N GLY A 107 -1.22 18.07 -15.72
CA GLY A 107 -1.74 18.31 -17.07
C GLY A 107 -2.58 19.60 -17.21
N GLY A 108 -3.01 20.19 -16.09
CA GLY A 108 -3.87 21.37 -16.10
C GLY A 108 -5.31 21.11 -16.56
N GLU A 109 -5.72 19.84 -16.58
CA GLU A 109 -7.08 19.42 -16.92
C GLU A 109 -8.04 19.63 -15.74
N ASN A 110 -9.33 19.55 -16.01
CA ASN A 110 -10.37 19.64 -14.97
C ASN A 110 -11.35 18.47 -15.12
N LEU A 111 -10.84 17.27 -14.89
CA LEU A 111 -11.61 16.04 -15.00
C LEU A 111 -12.30 15.72 -13.67
N ALA A 112 -13.60 15.50 -13.70
CA ALA A 112 -14.35 15.04 -12.54
C ALA A 112 -14.07 13.56 -12.26
N GLU A 113 -14.01 12.73 -13.31
CA GLU A 113 -13.77 11.30 -13.24
C GLU A 113 -12.89 10.83 -14.40
N VAL A 114 -12.20 9.72 -14.19
CA VAL A 114 -11.44 9.00 -15.22
C VAL A 114 -11.98 7.57 -15.26
N PRO A 115 -12.53 7.14 -16.42
CA PRO A 115 -13.01 5.77 -16.55
C PRO A 115 -11.85 4.77 -16.46
N ILE A 116 -12.08 3.64 -15.79
CA ILE A 116 -11.12 2.56 -15.69
C ILE A 116 -11.73 1.28 -16.26
N LEU A 117 -10.96 0.59 -17.08
CA LEU A 117 -11.30 -0.76 -17.53
C LEU A 117 -10.69 -1.76 -16.55
N ALA A 118 -11.53 -2.30 -15.69
CA ALA A 118 -11.12 -3.32 -14.73
C ALA A 118 -10.93 -4.67 -15.44
N ALA A 119 -9.96 -5.46 -14.99
CA ALA A 119 -9.82 -6.83 -15.45
C ALA A 119 -10.99 -7.69 -14.94
N PRO A 120 -11.50 -8.63 -15.73
CA PRO A 120 -12.58 -9.52 -15.29
C PRO A 120 -12.12 -10.48 -14.17
N ASP A 121 -10.82 -10.79 -14.12
CA ASP A 121 -10.20 -11.57 -13.06
C ASP A 121 -8.88 -10.90 -12.65
N CYS A 122 -8.68 -10.75 -11.35
CA CYS A 122 -7.47 -10.16 -10.76
C CYS A 122 -6.43 -11.21 -10.35
N HIS A 123 -6.70 -12.51 -10.57
CA HIS A 123 -5.80 -13.61 -10.24
C HIS A 123 -5.26 -14.27 -11.50
N GLY A 124 -4.06 -14.86 -11.40
CA GLY A 124 -3.46 -15.64 -12.48
C GLY A 124 -3.18 -14.89 -13.78
N TYR A 125 -3.22 -13.57 -13.78
CA TYR A 125 -3.10 -12.73 -14.98
C TYR A 125 -1.67 -12.63 -15.52
N ARG A 126 -0.66 -12.90 -14.69
CA ARG A 126 0.75 -12.74 -15.07
C ARG A 126 1.18 -13.90 -15.96
N ASN A 127 1.55 -13.60 -17.21
CA ASN A 127 2.00 -14.55 -18.21
C ASN A 127 3.53 -14.53 -18.44
N LYS A 128 4.25 -13.64 -17.74
CA LYS A 128 5.71 -13.53 -17.80
C LYS A 128 6.26 -13.29 -16.41
N ALA A 129 7.23 -14.08 -15.99
CA ALA A 129 7.99 -13.88 -14.78
C ALA A 129 9.49 -13.80 -15.11
N GLN A 130 10.20 -12.92 -14.39
CA GLN A 130 11.65 -12.77 -14.48
C GLN A 130 12.26 -13.16 -13.14
N TYR A 131 13.14 -14.15 -13.14
CA TYR A 131 13.82 -14.60 -11.93
C TYR A 131 15.31 -14.28 -12.07
N PRO A 132 15.88 -13.45 -11.20
CA PRO A 132 17.33 -13.26 -11.17
C PRO A 132 17.98 -14.57 -10.69
N LEU A 133 18.80 -15.14 -11.52
CA LEU A 133 19.58 -16.33 -11.19
C LEU A 133 21.03 -15.93 -10.93
N SER A 134 21.60 -16.43 -9.85
CA SER A 134 23.02 -16.29 -9.52
C SER A 134 23.58 -17.64 -9.10
N LEU A 135 24.91 -17.76 -9.04
CA LEU A 135 25.57 -18.99 -8.61
C LEU A 135 25.17 -19.44 -7.21
N ILE A 136 24.85 -18.48 -6.31
CA ILE A 136 24.36 -18.82 -4.97
C ILE A 136 22.95 -19.43 -4.98
N HIS A 137 22.10 -19.09 -5.96
CA HIS A 137 20.78 -19.72 -6.12
C HIS A 137 20.87 -21.14 -6.66
N ILE A 138 21.93 -21.46 -7.38
CA ILE A 138 22.19 -22.80 -7.89
C ILE A 138 22.75 -23.70 -6.78
N SER A 139 23.59 -23.16 -5.92
CA SER A 139 24.21 -23.89 -4.81
C SER A 139 23.34 -23.98 -3.56
N GLU A 140 22.40 -23.03 -3.37
CA GLU A 140 21.45 -22.99 -2.26
C GLU A 140 20.00 -22.81 -2.76
N PRO A 141 19.36 -23.84 -3.29
CA PRO A 141 18.02 -23.74 -3.88
C PRO A 141 16.89 -23.38 -2.89
N THR A 142 17.19 -23.31 -1.58
CA THR A 142 16.24 -22.98 -0.53
C THR A 142 16.18 -21.48 -0.17
N ARG A 143 17.09 -20.64 -0.70
CA ARG A 143 16.97 -19.19 -0.55
C ARG A 143 15.97 -18.63 -1.56
N HIS A 144 14.86 -18.15 -1.03
CA HIS A 144 13.74 -17.57 -1.76
C HIS A 144 14.19 -16.64 -2.89
N ALA A 145 13.79 -16.99 -4.12
CA ALA A 145 13.84 -16.05 -5.23
C ALA A 145 12.92 -14.86 -4.88
N GLN A 146 13.50 -13.69 -4.72
CA GLN A 146 12.70 -12.46 -4.62
C GLN A 146 12.08 -12.23 -5.99
N ILE A 147 10.76 -12.34 -6.04
CA ILE A 147 9.96 -11.99 -7.21
C ILE A 147 9.77 -10.50 -7.16
N SER A 148 10.43 -9.79 -8.02
CA SER A 148 10.23 -8.37 -8.26
C SER A 148 9.18 -8.13 -9.34
#